data_23f73e33309a228cb84c1cf3fb041e1c
#
_entry.id   23f73e33309a228cb84c1cf3fb041e1c
#
_cell.length_a   1.000
_cell.length_b   1.000
_cell.length_c   1.000
_cell.angle_alpha   90.00
_cell.angle_beta   90.00
_cell.angle_gamma   90.00
#
_symmetry.space_group_name_H-M   'P 1'
#
loop_
_entity.id
_entity.type
_entity.pdbx_description
1 polymer ?
#
loop_
_entity_poly.entity_id
_entity_poly.type
_entity_poly.pdbx_seq_one_letter_code
_entity_poly.pdbx_strand_id
1 'polypeptide(L)'
;MQIFDTIAAISTPYGKGGVAMIRISGADALSIADAIFTARSGRKLSSLEVGRAYYGDIFSPLEKGKSIDDGIAVYFRAPRSFTGEDTVEISCHGGILLTQKVLSAALSAGARMAEAGEFTRRAYVLGKIRLNEAESLGNLLEAKNEGQLSLARNGMRGSLTAKMDELYCVLRSVLTGIYANIDFPDEDLADMSREEMLDALKDALAKIKALAATYKTGNAVSEGIPTVICGRTNAGKSSVYNRILGYDAAIVTDIEGTTRDVLRENATLGRVTLLLCDTAGIRRTDDKVENIGIERSIKEINEAGLVLAVFDGTKVPDGDDRALVKRILDAKAASIALINKTDIFEGGINPELDALLSEFDNKVMISAFTGEGFDNLSSTVDGMFIDGTLDFDNDAIITGARQYAAISKAADILSNAVADIERGVSLDACCVGVECAMSALGELDGREIGEEIVHEIFSHFCVGK
;
A
#
# COMPACT_ATOMS: atom_id res chain seq x y z
N MET A 1 4.71 -9.73 -24.60
CA MET A 1 5.98 -9.20 -24.06
C MET A 1 7.04 -10.30 -24.07
N GLN A 2 8.21 -10.10 -24.67
CA GLN A 2 9.28 -11.12 -24.72
C GLN A 2 9.97 -11.18 -23.35
N ILE A 3 9.70 -12.24 -22.57
CA ILE A 3 10.37 -12.56 -21.29
C ILE A 3 11.64 -13.40 -21.56
N PHE A 4 12.30 -13.22 -22.69
CA PHE A 4 13.40 -14.09 -23.10
C PHE A 4 14.78 -13.45 -22.97
N ASP A 5 14.84 -12.16 -22.60
CA ASP A 5 16.09 -11.45 -22.40
C ASP A 5 16.57 -11.49 -20.95
N THR A 6 17.87 -11.38 -20.75
CA THR A 6 18.46 -11.33 -19.42
C THR A 6 18.63 -9.87 -19.00
N ILE A 7 18.14 -9.52 -17.82
CA ILE A 7 18.15 -8.18 -17.26
C ILE A 7 19.15 -8.05 -16.11
N ALA A 8 19.66 -6.83 -15.92
CA ALA A 8 20.50 -6.50 -14.77
C ALA A 8 20.17 -5.12 -14.21
N ALA A 9 20.25 -4.97 -12.88
CA ALA A 9 20.15 -3.69 -12.21
C ALA A 9 20.87 -3.69 -10.86
N ILE A 10 21.06 -2.48 -10.31
CA ILE A 10 21.48 -2.26 -8.92
C ILE A 10 20.26 -2.48 -8.03
N SER A 11 20.34 -3.42 -7.08
CA SER A 11 19.24 -3.77 -6.16
C SER A 11 19.38 -3.14 -4.77
N THR A 12 20.42 -2.38 -4.52
CA THR A 12 20.61 -1.58 -3.30
C THR A 12 20.31 -0.11 -3.58
N PRO A 13 19.99 0.72 -2.55
CA PRO A 13 19.79 2.15 -2.74
C PRO A 13 20.95 2.80 -3.46
N TYR A 14 20.67 3.74 -4.36
CA TYR A 14 21.69 4.49 -5.07
C TYR A 14 22.34 5.51 -4.13
N GLY A 15 23.62 5.32 -3.83
CA GLY A 15 24.35 6.18 -2.91
C GLY A 15 25.66 5.58 -2.46
N LYS A 16 26.36 6.27 -1.55
CA LYS A 16 27.59 5.78 -0.92
C LYS A 16 27.21 4.86 0.26
N GLY A 17 27.58 3.60 0.18
CA GLY A 17 27.36 2.60 1.23
C GLY A 17 28.57 1.68 1.43
N GLY A 18 28.49 0.75 2.38
CA GLY A 18 29.52 -0.28 2.58
C GLY A 18 29.49 -1.34 1.49
N VAL A 19 28.27 -1.71 1.02
CA VAL A 19 28.05 -2.76 0.04
C VAL A 19 26.99 -2.28 -0.97
N ALA A 20 27.16 -2.67 -2.23
CA ALA A 20 26.14 -2.58 -3.26
C ALA A 20 25.92 -3.96 -3.89
N MET A 21 24.71 -4.21 -4.41
CA MET A 21 24.35 -5.48 -5.04
C MET A 21 23.81 -5.24 -6.44
N ILE A 22 24.36 -5.98 -7.40
CA ILE A 22 23.85 -6.08 -8.76
C ILE A 22 23.14 -7.41 -8.90
N ARG A 23 21.88 -7.38 -9.37
CA ARG A 23 21.09 -8.57 -9.69
C ARG A 23 21.01 -8.75 -11.20
N ILE A 24 21.19 -9.98 -11.65
CA ILE A 24 21.09 -10.41 -13.04
C ILE A 24 20.05 -11.53 -13.08
N SER A 25 19.02 -11.44 -13.92
CA SER A 25 17.95 -12.46 -14.02
C SER A 25 17.60 -12.75 -15.47
N GLY A 26 17.42 -14.02 -15.80
CA GLY A 26 17.08 -14.50 -17.13
C GLY A 26 17.91 -15.71 -17.55
N ALA A 27 17.66 -16.21 -18.76
CA ALA A 27 18.27 -17.45 -19.26
C ALA A 27 19.81 -17.40 -19.31
N ASP A 28 20.38 -16.23 -19.58
CA ASP A 28 21.83 -16.04 -19.70
C ASP A 28 22.49 -15.51 -18.41
N ALA A 29 21.75 -15.42 -17.29
CA ALA A 29 22.25 -14.83 -16.05
C ALA A 29 23.56 -15.48 -15.57
N LEU A 30 23.64 -16.81 -15.64
CA LEU A 30 24.84 -17.55 -15.23
C LEU A 30 26.01 -17.34 -16.18
N SER A 31 25.80 -17.34 -17.50
CA SER A 31 26.83 -17.11 -18.49
C SER A 31 27.41 -15.70 -18.45
N ILE A 32 26.53 -14.70 -18.22
CA ILE A 32 26.94 -13.31 -18.01
C ILE A 32 27.75 -13.17 -16.72
N ALA A 33 27.30 -13.79 -15.63
CA ALA A 33 28.03 -13.79 -14.37
C ALA A 33 29.40 -14.46 -14.51
N ASP A 34 29.52 -15.58 -15.24
CA ASP A 34 30.77 -16.25 -15.52
C ASP A 34 31.75 -15.41 -16.37
N ALA A 35 31.22 -14.48 -17.18
CA ALA A 35 32.06 -13.54 -17.93
C ALA A 35 32.70 -12.46 -17.05
N ILE A 36 31.98 -12.05 -15.97
CA ILE A 36 32.40 -10.91 -15.14
C ILE A 36 32.87 -11.28 -13.73
N PHE A 37 32.71 -12.53 -13.30
CA PHE A 37 33.12 -12.99 -11.96
C PHE A 37 33.93 -14.26 -12.01
N THR A 38 34.95 -14.35 -11.15
CA THR A 38 35.74 -15.57 -10.94
C THR A 38 36.00 -15.76 -9.45
N ALA A 39 35.60 -16.87 -8.89
CA ALA A 39 35.83 -17.19 -7.50
C ALA A 39 37.36 -17.25 -7.19
N ARG A 40 37.73 -17.01 -5.93
CA ARG A 40 39.12 -17.09 -5.48
C ARG A 40 39.77 -18.47 -5.73
N SER A 41 38.97 -19.51 -5.88
CA SER A 41 39.44 -20.84 -6.29
C SER A 41 39.83 -20.91 -7.77
N GLY A 42 39.71 -19.84 -8.54
CA GLY A 42 39.90 -19.80 -10.00
C GLY A 42 38.73 -20.41 -10.80
N ARG A 43 37.67 -20.85 -10.15
CA ARG A 43 36.51 -21.51 -10.77
C ARG A 43 35.42 -20.51 -11.14
N LYS A 44 34.66 -20.82 -12.20
CA LYS A 44 33.46 -20.08 -12.63
C LYS A 44 32.24 -20.53 -11.81
N LEU A 45 31.22 -19.62 -11.63
CA LEU A 45 30.00 -19.93 -10.88
C LEU A 45 29.26 -21.16 -11.43
N SER A 46 29.28 -21.36 -12.74
CA SER A 46 28.68 -22.54 -13.41
C SER A 46 29.24 -23.89 -12.95
N SER A 47 30.46 -23.89 -12.41
CA SER A 47 31.15 -25.11 -11.90
C SER A 47 31.07 -25.24 -10.38
N LEU A 48 30.31 -24.34 -9.71
CA LEU A 48 30.21 -24.27 -8.26
C LEU A 48 28.79 -24.67 -7.80
N GLU A 49 28.62 -24.88 -6.50
CA GLU A 49 27.36 -25.31 -5.92
C GLU A 49 26.34 -24.15 -5.90
N VAL A 50 25.12 -24.45 -6.33
CA VAL A 50 24.01 -23.51 -6.42
C VAL A 50 23.56 -23.06 -5.02
N GLY A 51 23.20 -21.79 -4.86
CA GLY A 51 22.68 -21.25 -3.60
C GLY A 51 23.75 -20.97 -2.54
N ARG A 52 25.04 -21.10 -2.90
CA ARG A 52 26.15 -20.74 -2.01
C ARG A 52 26.80 -19.43 -2.39
N ALA A 53 27.30 -18.71 -1.40
CA ALA A 53 28.05 -17.48 -1.55
C ALA A 53 29.54 -17.78 -1.82
N TYR A 54 30.09 -17.19 -2.88
CA TYR A 54 31.48 -17.34 -3.26
C TYR A 54 32.17 -16.00 -3.34
N TYR A 55 33.27 -15.86 -2.59
CA TYR A 55 34.12 -14.68 -2.68
C TYR A 55 35.05 -14.80 -3.91
N GLY A 56 35.23 -13.71 -4.65
CA GLY A 56 36.02 -13.68 -5.86
C GLY A 56 36.26 -12.31 -6.42
N ASP A 57 36.87 -12.26 -7.59
CA ASP A 57 37.22 -11.03 -8.29
C ASP A 57 36.18 -10.72 -9.38
N ILE A 58 35.84 -9.44 -9.53
CA ILE A 58 34.90 -8.93 -10.53
C ILE A 58 35.70 -8.24 -11.64
N PHE A 59 35.39 -8.58 -12.89
CA PHE A 59 36.10 -8.10 -14.07
C PHE A 59 35.17 -7.38 -15.04
N SER A 60 35.75 -6.51 -15.89
CA SER A 60 35.05 -6.00 -17.07
C SER A 60 35.45 -6.82 -18.30
N PRO A 61 34.49 -7.25 -19.13
CA PRO A 61 34.79 -7.86 -20.42
C PRO A 61 35.58 -6.91 -21.36
N LEU A 62 35.46 -5.62 -21.16
CA LEU A 62 36.12 -4.58 -21.96
C LEU A 62 37.56 -4.31 -21.52
N GLU A 63 37.93 -4.56 -20.26
CA GLU A 63 39.27 -4.31 -19.70
C GLU A 63 39.94 -5.62 -19.32
N LYS A 64 40.63 -6.28 -20.30
CA LYS A 64 41.26 -7.57 -20.08
C LYS A 64 42.32 -7.54 -18.98
N GLY A 65 42.16 -8.41 -17.99
CA GLY A 65 43.17 -8.70 -16.96
C GLY A 65 43.20 -7.75 -15.76
N LYS A 66 42.33 -6.75 -15.70
CA LYS A 66 42.23 -5.85 -14.55
C LYS A 66 40.92 -6.10 -13.80
N SER A 67 41.04 -6.44 -12.52
CA SER A 67 39.85 -6.52 -11.64
C SER A 67 39.27 -5.13 -11.41
N ILE A 68 37.93 -5.03 -11.48
CA ILE A 68 37.17 -3.83 -11.08
C ILE A 68 37.12 -3.75 -9.56
N ASP A 69 36.79 -4.90 -8.93
CA ASP A 69 36.59 -5.03 -7.49
C ASP A 69 36.71 -6.51 -7.10
N ASP A 70 36.66 -6.77 -5.81
CA ASP A 70 36.40 -8.09 -5.26
C ASP A 70 35.06 -8.09 -4.51
N GLY A 71 34.39 -9.24 -4.47
CA GLY A 71 33.05 -9.31 -3.92
C GLY A 71 32.54 -10.70 -3.74
N ILE A 72 31.23 -10.81 -3.50
CA ILE A 72 30.55 -12.08 -3.28
C ILE A 72 29.50 -12.27 -4.37
N ALA A 73 29.48 -13.47 -4.98
CA ALA A 73 28.45 -13.86 -5.93
C ALA A 73 27.66 -15.08 -5.44
N VAL A 74 26.35 -15.06 -5.68
CA VAL A 74 25.43 -16.16 -5.39
C VAL A 74 24.62 -16.45 -6.65
N TYR A 75 24.54 -17.73 -7.04
CA TYR A 75 23.68 -18.18 -8.12
C TYR A 75 22.47 -18.92 -7.58
N PHE A 76 21.28 -18.50 -8.00
CA PHE A 76 19.99 -19.10 -7.72
C PHE A 76 19.44 -19.71 -9.02
N ARG A 77 19.30 -21.03 -9.05
CA ARG A 77 18.77 -21.74 -10.21
C ARG A 77 17.24 -21.69 -10.22
N ALA A 78 16.68 -21.47 -11.40
CA ALA A 78 15.24 -21.59 -11.65
C ALA A 78 14.70 -22.96 -11.16
N PRO A 79 13.47 -23.02 -10.61
CA PRO A 79 12.60 -21.91 -10.24
C PRO A 79 12.87 -21.35 -8.82
N ARG A 80 13.95 -21.75 -8.15
CA ARG A 80 14.28 -21.38 -6.76
C ARG A 80 15.03 -20.04 -6.67
N SER A 81 14.48 -19.00 -7.29
CA SER A 81 14.98 -17.64 -7.27
C SER A 81 13.83 -16.67 -6.94
N PHE A 82 14.12 -15.38 -6.82
CA PHE A 82 13.12 -14.35 -6.62
C PHE A 82 12.17 -14.24 -7.82
N THR A 83 12.69 -14.13 -9.02
CA THR A 83 11.91 -14.00 -10.26
C THR A 83 11.30 -15.32 -10.73
N GLY A 84 11.86 -16.47 -10.32
CA GLY A 84 11.57 -17.78 -10.91
C GLY A 84 12.50 -18.15 -12.07
N GLU A 85 13.33 -17.21 -12.57
CA GLU A 85 14.36 -17.44 -13.57
C GLU A 85 15.71 -17.78 -12.93
N ASP A 86 16.70 -18.17 -13.72
CA ASP A 86 18.08 -18.19 -13.26
C ASP A 86 18.50 -16.78 -12.84
N THR A 87 19.01 -16.64 -11.63
CA THR A 87 19.35 -15.33 -11.05
C THR A 87 20.73 -15.39 -10.43
N VAL A 88 21.56 -14.37 -10.70
CA VAL A 88 22.83 -14.18 -10.02
C VAL A 88 22.83 -12.83 -9.29
N GLU A 89 23.24 -12.85 -8.03
CA GLU A 89 23.48 -11.65 -7.24
C GLU A 89 24.97 -11.49 -6.99
N ILE A 90 25.50 -10.32 -7.36
CA ILE A 90 26.91 -9.96 -7.16
C ILE A 90 26.96 -8.76 -6.22
N SER A 91 27.48 -8.96 -5.02
CA SER A 91 27.75 -7.91 -4.06
C SER A 91 29.19 -7.40 -4.23
N CYS A 92 29.34 -6.07 -4.29
CA CYS A 92 30.61 -5.37 -4.42
C CYS A 92 30.68 -4.25 -3.37
N HIS A 93 31.81 -3.52 -3.28
CA HIS A 93 31.88 -2.34 -2.44
C HIS A 93 30.93 -1.23 -2.92
N GLY A 94 30.26 -0.53 -1.99
CA GLY A 94 29.17 0.41 -2.23
C GLY A 94 29.59 1.82 -2.66
N GLY A 95 30.64 1.93 -3.49
CA GLY A 95 31.02 3.21 -4.11
C GLY A 95 30.22 3.46 -5.39
N ILE A 96 29.63 4.66 -5.57
CA ILE A 96 28.76 4.98 -6.72
C ILE A 96 29.42 4.60 -8.07
N LEU A 97 30.66 5.08 -8.31
CA LEU A 97 31.37 4.78 -9.55
C LEU A 97 31.67 3.30 -9.71
N LEU A 98 32.01 2.63 -8.61
CA LEU A 98 32.34 1.21 -8.61
C LEU A 98 31.11 0.36 -8.95
N THR A 99 29.99 0.64 -8.30
CA THR A 99 28.71 -0.04 -8.57
C THR A 99 28.28 0.13 -10.02
N GLN A 100 28.43 1.34 -10.59
CA GLN A 100 28.15 1.62 -12.00
C GLN A 100 29.08 0.82 -12.93
N LYS A 101 30.36 0.67 -12.59
CA LYS A 101 31.30 -0.15 -13.39
C LYS A 101 30.93 -1.62 -13.37
N VAL A 102 30.51 -2.16 -12.22
CA VAL A 102 30.06 -3.58 -12.14
C VAL A 102 28.78 -3.79 -12.93
N LEU A 103 27.80 -2.88 -12.83
CA LEU A 103 26.61 -2.93 -13.66
C LEU A 103 26.96 -2.86 -15.16
N SER A 104 27.81 -1.92 -15.56
CA SER A 104 28.27 -1.77 -16.95
C SER A 104 28.98 -3.03 -17.46
N ALA A 105 29.71 -3.74 -16.60
CA ALA A 105 30.31 -5.02 -16.96
C ALA A 105 29.25 -6.08 -17.28
N ALA A 106 28.17 -6.17 -16.48
CA ALA A 106 27.06 -7.10 -16.74
C ALA A 106 26.32 -6.74 -18.05
N LEU A 107 26.08 -5.45 -18.31
CA LEU A 107 25.47 -4.98 -19.56
C LEU A 107 26.36 -5.27 -20.78
N SER A 108 27.68 -5.06 -20.65
CA SER A 108 28.65 -5.37 -21.71
C SER A 108 28.79 -6.88 -21.96
N ALA A 109 28.47 -7.71 -20.98
CA ALA A 109 28.46 -9.16 -21.10
C ALA A 109 27.15 -9.71 -21.73
N GLY A 110 26.15 -8.85 -22.01
CA GLY A 110 24.93 -9.22 -22.73
C GLY A 110 23.62 -9.04 -21.96
N ALA A 111 23.65 -8.56 -20.72
CA ALA A 111 22.42 -8.18 -20.03
C ALA A 111 21.84 -6.89 -20.59
N ARG A 112 20.51 -6.73 -20.51
CA ARG A 112 19.82 -5.44 -20.69
C ARG A 112 19.61 -4.78 -19.33
N MET A 113 19.53 -3.45 -19.31
CA MET A 113 19.08 -2.72 -18.12
C MET A 113 17.64 -3.07 -17.77
N ALA A 114 17.37 -3.41 -16.52
CA ALA A 114 16.02 -3.64 -16.05
C ALA A 114 15.20 -2.36 -15.97
N GLU A 115 13.90 -2.46 -16.26
CA GLU A 115 12.93 -1.42 -16.02
C GLU A 115 12.54 -1.34 -14.54
N ALA A 116 11.79 -0.29 -14.15
CA ALA A 116 11.23 -0.18 -12.82
C ALA A 116 10.31 -1.38 -12.52
N GLY A 117 10.47 -2.01 -11.36
CA GLY A 117 9.66 -3.18 -10.95
C GLY A 117 9.80 -4.43 -11.79
N GLU A 118 10.73 -4.50 -12.74
CA GLU A 118 10.76 -5.60 -13.71
C GLU A 118 11.04 -6.97 -13.08
N PHE A 119 11.88 -7.05 -12.07
CA PHE A 119 12.13 -8.34 -11.39
C PHE A 119 10.87 -8.85 -10.68
N THR A 120 10.13 -7.97 -10.00
CA THR A 120 8.87 -8.32 -9.33
C THR A 120 7.77 -8.66 -10.35
N ARG A 121 7.71 -7.93 -11.47
CA ARG A 121 6.81 -8.23 -12.58
C ARG A 121 7.07 -9.62 -13.18
N ARG A 122 8.34 -9.99 -13.37
CA ARG A 122 8.73 -11.35 -13.83
C ARG A 122 8.32 -12.42 -12.81
N ALA A 123 8.51 -12.16 -11.52
CA ALA A 123 8.04 -13.05 -10.47
C ALA A 123 6.52 -13.27 -10.54
N TYR A 124 5.73 -12.21 -10.78
CA TYR A 124 4.29 -12.29 -10.98
C TYR A 124 3.92 -13.09 -12.24
N VAL A 125 4.50 -12.75 -13.39
CA VAL A 125 4.21 -13.42 -14.68
C VAL A 125 4.58 -14.91 -14.63
N LEU A 126 5.65 -15.27 -13.93
CA LEU A 126 6.08 -16.66 -13.74
C LEU A 126 5.36 -17.37 -12.58
N GLY A 127 4.34 -16.74 -11.98
CA GLY A 127 3.50 -17.33 -10.94
C GLY A 127 4.19 -17.56 -9.60
N LYS A 128 5.30 -16.86 -9.32
CA LYS A 128 6.01 -16.94 -8.04
C LYS A 128 5.26 -16.18 -6.94
N ILE A 129 4.60 -15.09 -7.32
CA ILE A 129 3.79 -14.25 -6.44
C ILE A 129 2.50 -13.84 -7.16
N ARG A 130 1.46 -13.56 -6.41
CA ARG A 130 0.22 -12.97 -6.90
C ARG A 130 0.34 -11.44 -6.95
N LEU A 131 -0.59 -10.76 -7.64
CA LEU A 131 -0.55 -9.32 -7.78
C LEU A 131 -0.69 -8.59 -6.43
N ASN A 132 -1.61 -9.04 -5.58
CA ASN A 132 -1.78 -8.49 -4.23
C ASN A 132 -0.54 -8.70 -3.33
N GLU A 133 0.23 -9.78 -3.54
CA GLU A 133 1.50 -10.01 -2.85
C GLU A 133 2.60 -9.06 -3.38
N ALA A 134 2.59 -8.78 -4.70
CA ALA A 134 3.47 -7.80 -5.29
C ALA A 134 3.18 -6.39 -4.78
N GLU A 135 1.90 -5.98 -4.74
CA GLU A 135 1.48 -4.70 -4.14
C GLU A 135 1.92 -4.60 -2.67
N SER A 136 1.75 -5.69 -1.90
CA SER A 136 2.21 -5.75 -0.50
C SER A 136 3.73 -5.62 -0.38
N LEU A 137 4.51 -6.13 -1.34
CA LEU A 137 5.97 -5.92 -1.38
C LEU A 137 6.31 -4.43 -1.59
N GLY A 138 5.58 -3.72 -2.46
CA GLY A 138 5.71 -2.27 -2.62
C GLY A 138 5.46 -1.55 -1.30
N ASN A 139 4.31 -1.83 -0.68
CA ASN A 139 3.94 -1.25 0.61
C ASN A 139 4.95 -1.55 1.74
N LEU A 140 5.56 -2.75 1.73
CA LEU A 140 6.60 -3.13 2.70
C LEU A 140 7.83 -2.23 2.60
N LEU A 141 8.23 -1.84 1.39
CA LEU A 141 9.41 -0.99 1.16
C LEU A 141 9.15 0.47 1.51
N GLU A 142 7.89 0.90 1.45
CA GLU A 142 7.46 2.27 1.74
C GLU A 142 6.95 2.45 3.17
N ALA A 143 6.82 1.35 3.93
CA ALA A 143 6.30 1.37 5.29
C ALA A 143 7.11 2.30 6.20
N LYS A 144 6.41 3.20 6.90
CA LYS A 144 6.97 4.22 7.80
C LYS A 144 6.61 3.98 9.27
N ASN A 145 5.66 3.08 9.54
CA ASN A 145 5.25 2.72 10.89
C ASN A 145 4.97 1.21 11.02
N GLU A 146 4.85 0.73 12.26
CA GLU A 146 4.64 -0.68 12.58
C GLU A 146 3.33 -1.24 12.01
N GLY A 147 2.27 -0.43 11.94
CA GLY A 147 0.98 -0.84 11.37
C GLY A 147 1.11 -1.15 9.88
N GLN A 148 1.75 -0.24 9.11
CA GLN A 148 2.03 -0.43 7.69
C GLN A 148 2.93 -1.67 7.47
N LEU A 149 3.99 -1.81 8.28
CA LEU A 149 4.91 -2.93 8.21
C LEU A 149 4.20 -4.26 8.45
N SER A 150 3.31 -4.32 9.45
CA SER A 150 2.54 -5.52 9.79
C SER A 150 1.58 -5.91 8.67
N LEU A 151 0.78 -4.97 8.17
CA LEU A 151 -0.15 -5.21 7.05
C LEU A 151 0.58 -5.68 5.79
N ALA A 152 1.67 -5.00 5.41
CA ALA A 152 2.43 -5.35 4.22
C ALA A 152 3.07 -6.75 4.36
N ARG A 153 3.64 -7.08 5.52
CA ARG A 153 4.22 -8.39 5.79
C ARG A 153 3.16 -9.50 5.75
N ASN A 154 1.99 -9.25 6.31
CA ASN A 154 0.86 -10.17 6.27
C ASN A 154 0.36 -10.40 4.83
N GLY A 155 0.20 -9.32 4.05
CA GLY A 155 -0.17 -9.40 2.64
C GLY A 155 0.84 -10.21 1.81
N MET A 156 2.16 -10.01 2.03
CA MET A 156 3.21 -10.82 1.39
C MET A 156 3.18 -12.30 1.78
N ARG A 157 2.66 -12.65 2.96
CA ARG A 157 2.45 -14.05 3.38
C ARG A 157 1.26 -14.70 2.69
N GLY A 158 0.49 -13.94 1.91
CA GLY A 158 -0.62 -14.44 1.14
C GLY A 158 -1.93 -14.61 1.92
N SER A 159 -2.14 -13.88 3.01
CA SER A 159 -3.40 -13.93 3.77
C SER A 159 -4.62 -13.64 2.90
N LEU A 160 -4.54 -12.59 2.07
CA LEU A 160 -5.57 -12.24 1.11
C LEU A 160 -5.71 -13.29 0.00
N THR A 161 -4.58 -13.81 -0.51
CA THR A 161 -4.54 -14.90 -1.50
C THR A 161 -5.29 -16.13 -0.99
N ALA A 162 -5.02 -16.56 0.24
CA ALA A 162 -5.67 -17.72 0.85
C ALA A 162 -7.18 -17.51 0.98
N LYS A 163 -7.62 -16.29 1.36
CA LYS A 163 -9.03 -15.95 1.46
C LYS A 163 -9.72 -15.94 0.08
N MET A 164 -9.03 -15.45 -0.95
CA MET A 164 -9.51 -15.52 -2.32
C MET A 164 -9.67 -16.97 -2.80
N ASP A 165 -8.68 -17.82 -2.56
CA ASP A 165 -8.73 -19.23 -2.97
C ASP A 165 -9.88 -19.99 -2.27
N GLU A 166 -10.18 -19.68 -0.99
CA GLU A 166 -11.37 -20.19 -0.28
C GLU A 166 -12.66 -19.79 -1.02
N LEU A 167 -12.83 -18.50 -1.34
CA LEU A 167 -14.01 -17.99 -2.02
C LEU A 167 -14.17 -18.58 -3.42
N TYR A 168 -13.08 -18.67 -4.17
CA TYR A 168 -13.07 -19.32 -5.49
C TYR A 168 -13.49 -20.79 -5.43
N CYS A 169 -13.03 -21.53 -4.43
CA CYS A 169 -13.37 -22.93 -4.25
C CYS A 169 -14.89 -23.09 -4.06
N VAL A 170 -15.50 -22.26 -3.20
CA VAL A 170 -16.95 -22.29 -2.95
C VAL A 170 -17.74 -21.93 -4.22
N LEU A 171 -17.42 -20.81 -4.87
CA LEU A 171 -18.14 -20.37 -6.08
C LEU A 171 -18.00 -21.35 -7.23
N ARG A 172 -16.81 -21.94 -7.41
CA ARG A 172 -16.57 -22.98 -8.43
C ARG A 172 -17.39 -24.24 -8.14
N SER A 173 -17.48 -24.68 -6.88
CA SER A 173 -18.29 -25.82 -6.49
C SER A 173 -19.76 -25.61 -6.83
N VAL A 174 -20.29 -24.42 -6.54
CA VAL A 174 -21.67 -24.05 -6.89
C VAL A 174 -21.88 -24.05 -8.41
N LEU A 175 -20.97 -23.43 -9.18
CA LEU A 175 -21.05 -23.44 -10.65
C LEU A 175 -21.02 -24.86 -11.22
N THR A 176 -20.14 -25.72 -10.70
CA THR A 176 -20.11 -27.13 -11.12
C THR A 176 -21.43 -27.82 -10.87
N GLY A 177 -22.04 -27.59 -9.70
CA GLY A 177 -23.39 -28.12 -9.40
C GLY A 177 -24.46 -27.56 -10.33
N ILE A 178 -24.42 -26.26 -10.66
CA ILE A 178 -25.37 -25.66 -11.62
C ILE A 178 -25.25 -26.31 -13.01
N TYR A 179 -24.00 -26.44 -13.52
CA TYR A 179 -23.76 -27.03 -14.83
C TYR A 179 -24.16 -28.51 -14.88
N ALA A 180 -23.89 -29.28 -13.81
CA ALA A 180 -24.34 -30.67 -13.72
C ALA A 180 -25.85 -30.77 -13.81
N ASN A 181 -26.58 -29.89 -13.15
CA ASN A 181 -28.06 -29.84 -13.25
C ASN A 181 -28.59 -29.43 -14.65
N ILE A 182 -27.84 -28.60 -15.39
CA ILE A 182 -28.22 -28.18 -16.75
C ILE A 182 -27.97 -29.29 -17.77
N ASP A 183 -26.79 -29.93 -17.68
CA ASP A 183 -26.36 -30.92 -18.67
C ASP A 183 -27.05 -32.30 -18.49
N PHE A 184 -27.39 -32.62 -17.23
CA PHE A 184 -27.98 -33.92 -16.86
C PHE A 184 -29.27 -33.79 -16.01
N PRO A 185 -30.32 -33.14 -16.53
CA PRO A 185 -31.53 -32.83 -15.75
C PRO A 185 -32.29 -34.06 -15.24
N ASP A 186 -32.12 -35.20 -15.88
CA ASP A 186 -32.81 -36.45 -15.55
C ASP A 186 -31.96 -37.43 -14.68
N GLU A 187 -30.71 -37.07 -14.37
CA GLU A 187 -29.83 -37.87 -13.55
C GLU A 187 -29.62 -37.16 -12.19
N ASP A 188 -29.84 -37.87 -11.09
CA ASP A 188 -29.60 -37.36 -9.71
C ASP A 188 -28.07 -37.23 -9.46
N LEU A 189 -27.36 -36.53 -10.36
CA LEU A 189 -25.93 -36.32 -10.31
C LEU A 189 -25.52 -35.06 -9.53
N ALA A 190 -26.50 -34.26 -9.12
CA ALA A 190 -26.20 -33.02 -8.41
C ALA A 190 -25.78 -33.32 -6.96
N ASP A 191 -24.51 -33.12 -6.66
CA ASP A 191 -23.96 -33.19 -5.32
C ASP A 191 -24.54 -32.11 -4.37
N MET A 192 -25.26 -31.10 -4.90
CA MET A 192 -25.87 -30.01 -4.16
C MET A 192 -27.31 -29.72 -4.64
N SER A 193 -28.24 -29.62 -3.70
CA SER A 193 -29.57 -29.10 -3.95
C SER A 193 -29.57 -27.59 -4.21
N ARG A 194 -30.68 -27.07 -4.82
CA ARG A 194 -30.82 -25.61 -5.02
C ARG A 194 -30.72 -24.82 -3.72
N GLU A 195 -31.21 -25.32 -2.60
CA GLU A 195 -31.17 -24.69 -1.30
C GLU A 195 -29.73 -24.64 -0.79
N GLU A 196 -28.98 -25.75 -0.88
CA GLU A 196 -27.57 -25.80 -0.49
C GLU A 196 -26.71 -24.87 -1.35
N MET A 197 -26.96 -24.76 -2.67
CA MET A 197 -26.27 -23.80 -3.54
C MET A 197 -26.55 -22.36 -3.11
N LEU A 198 -27.81 -22.03 -2.80
CA LEU A 198 -28.19 -20.69 -2.35
C LEU A 198 -27.53 -20.34 -1.02
N ASP A 199 -27.52 -21.28 -0.08
CA ASP A 199 -26.86 -21.05 1.22
C ASP A 199 -25.35 -20.87 1.08
N ALA A 200 -24.70 -21.65 0.22
CA ALA A 200 -23.27 -21.50 -0.08
C ALA A 200 -22.96 -20.13 -0.72
N LEU A 201 -23.80 -19.64 -1.64
CA LEU A 201 -23.66 -18.31 -2.24
C LEU A 201 -23.89 -17.19 -1.23
N LYS A 202 -24.86 -17.33 -0.31
CA LYS A 202 -25.09 -16.38 0.78
C LYS A 202 -23.91 -16.32 1.74
N ASP A 203 -23.34 -17.45 2.12
CA ASP A 203 -22.16 -17.51 2.97
C ASP A 203 -20.94 -16.85 2.27
N ALA A 204 -20.72 -17.17 0.99
CA ALA A 204 -19.68 -16.52 0.19
C ALA A 204 -19.88 -15.00 0.11
N LEU A 205 -21.11 -14.53 -0.15
CA LEU A 205 -21.45 -13.11 -0.19
C LEU A 205 -21.20 -12.42 1.16
N ALA A 206 -21.55 -13.06 2.28
CA ALA A 206 -21.28 -12.53 3.61
C ALA A 206 -19.78 -12.38 3.86
N LYS A 207 -18.97 -13.38 3.48
CA LYS A 207 -17.51 -13.34 3.57
C LYS A 207 -16.90 -12.26 2.68
N ILE A 208 -17.38 -12.07 1.45
CA ILE A 208 -16.95 -11.01 0.53
C ILE A 208 -17.25 -9.62 1.13
N LYS A 209 -18.46 -9.43 1.66
CA LYS A 209 -18.84 -8.16 2.32
C LYS A 209 -18.03 -7.88 3.57
N ALA A 210 -17.76 -8.89 4.40
CA ALA A 210 -16.90 -8.75 5.57
C ALA A 210 -15.49 -8.36 5.18
N LEU A 211 -14.93 -8.98 4.12
CA LEU A 211 -13.61 -8.62 3.61
C LEU A 211 -13.60 -7.19 3.03
N ALA A 212 -14.63 -6.79 2.28
CA ALA A 212 -14.75 -5.42 1.78
C ALA A 212 -14.81 -4.37 2.91
N ALA A 213 -15.45 -4.71 4.04
CA ALA A 213 -15.55 -3.82 5.20
C ALA A 213 -14.19 -3.53 5.84
N THR A 214 -13.19 -4.41 5.70
CA THR A 214 -11.84 -4.19 6.23
C THR A 214 -11.11 -3.03 5.55
N TYR A 215 -11.56 -2.60 4.36
CA TYR A 215 -10.91 -1.55 3.56
C TYR A 215 -10.77 -0.23 4.32
N LYS A 216 -11.77 0.16 5.10
CA LYS A 216 -11.71 1.42 5.86
C LYS A 216 -10.47 1.46 6.76
N THR A 217 -10.24 0.39 7.50
CA THR A 217 -9.07 0.26 8.39
C THR A 217 -7.79 0.08 7.59
N GLY A 218 -7.78 -0.83 6.61
CA GLY A 218 -6.61 -1.13 5.81
C GLY A 218 -6.07 0.10 5.05
N ASN A 219 -6.96 0.87 4.43
CA ASN A 219 -6.61 2.09 3.71
C ASN A 219 -6.10 3.20 4.66
N ALA A 220 -6.75 3.37 5.81
CA ALA A 220 -6.34 4.37 6.80
C ALA A 220 -4.91 4.11 7.32
N VAL A 221 -4.52 2.86 7.48
CA VAL A 221 -3.18 2.47 7.92
C VAL A 221 -2.18 2.51 6.76
N SER A 222 -2.52 1.92 5.60
CA SER A 222 -1.60 1.72 4.47
C SER A 222 -1.35 3.01 3.70
N GLU A 223 -2.39 3.59 3.10
CA GLU A 223 -2.27 4.78 2.24
C GLU A 223 -2.38 6.08 3.03
N GLY A 224 -3.12 6.04 4.14
CA GLY A 224 -3.36 7.19 5.01
C GLY A 224 -4.62 7.96 4.68
N ILE A 225 -4.96 8.89 5.57
CA ILE A 225 -6.19 9.69 5.52
C ILE A 225 -5.85 11.12 5.12
N PRO A 226 -6.39 11.64 3.99
CA PRO A 226 -6.29 13.06 3.65
C PRO A 226 -6.83 13.91 4.81
N THR A 227 -5.93 14.68 5.44
CA THR A 227 -6.23 15.40 6.68
C THR A 227 -6.01 16.88 6.51
N VAL A 228 -7.01 17.67 6.87
CA VAL A 228 -6.97 19.13 6.87
C VAL A 228 -7.00 19.67 8.29
N ILE A 229 -6.07 20.56 8.60
CA ILE A 229 -6.04 21.32 9.87
C ILE A 229 -6.62 22.71 9.59
N CYS A 230 -7.76 23.01 10.16
CA CYS A 230 -8.43 24.30 9.99
C CYS A 230 -8.70 24.97 11.34
N GLY A 231 -9.05 26.24 11.33
CA GLY A 231 -9.29 27.06 12.52
C GLY A 231 -8.90 28.51 12.28
N ARG A 232 -9.21 29.38 13.18
CA ARG A 232 -8.93 30.83 13.08
C ARG A 232 -7.43 31.14 13.17
N THR A 233 -7.11 32.39 12.84
CA THR A 233 -5.76 32.95 13.05
C THR A 233 -5.45 32.92 14.56
N ASN A 234 -4.21 32.47 14.88
CA ASN A 234 -3.73 32.32 16.27
C ASN A 234 -4.44 31.26 17.14
N ALA A 235 -5.29 30.38 16.56
CA ALA A 235 -5.82 29.22 17.29
C ALA A 235 -4.74 28.15 17.59
N GLY A 236 -3.59 28.23 16.92
CA GLY A 236 -2.49 27.30 17.11
C GLY A 236 -2.34 26.22 16.04
N LYS A 237 -2.95 26.41 14.85
CA LYS A 237 -2.86 25.46 13.72
C LYS A 237 -1.44 25.03 13.39
N SER A 238 -0.53 26.00 13.21
CA SER A 238 0.88 25.72 12.89
C SER A 238 1.59 24.96 14.01
N SER A 239 1.23 25.23 15.26
CA SER A 239 1.79 24.50 16.41
C SER A 239 1.27 23.07 16.47
N VAL A 240 -0.04 22.85 16.20
CA VAL A 240 -0.65 21.51 16.10
C VAL A 240 -0.02 20.74 14.95
N TYR A 241 0.10 21.35 13.76
CA TYR A 241 0.74 20.77 12.59
C TYR A 241 2.18 20.31 12.88
N ASN A 242 3.01 21.22 13.42
CA ASN A 242 4.40 20.89 13.76
C ASN A 242 4.49 19.82 14.86
N ARG A 243 3.54 19.80 15.80
CA ARG A 243 3.52 18.78 16.85
C ARG A 243 3.15 17.41 16.30
N ILE A 244 2.18 17.32 15.40
CA ILE A 244 1.80 16.07 14.74
C ILE A 244 2.98 15.55 13.93
N LEU A 245 3.66 16.38 13.14
CA LEU A 245 4.86 15.99 12.40
C LEU A 245 6.02 15.57 13.31
N GLY A 246 6.17 16.21 14.48
CA GLY A 246 7.23 15.91 15.45
C GLY A 246 6.90 14.76 16.41
N TYR A 247 5.67 14.29 16.43
CA TYR A 247 5.24 13.23 17.36
C TYR A 247 5.93 11.89 17.06
N ASP A 248 6.26 11.64 15.78
CA ASP A 248 6.92 10.42 15.31
C ASP A 248 8.30 10.67 14.65
N ALA A 249 8.93 11.79 14.93
CA ALA A 249 10.18 12.22 14.27
C ALA A 249 11.43 11.37 14.62
N ALA A 250 11.26 10.09 14.91
CA ALA A 250 12.38 9.18 15.15
C ALA A 250 13.06 8.68 13.87
N ILE A 251 12.43 8.75 12.68
CA ILE A 251 13.04 8.29 11.42
C ILE A 251 12.53 9.14 10.24
N VAL A 252 13.03 10.33 10.05
CA VAL A 252 12.92 11.05 8.77
C VAL A 252 14.29 11.00 8.08
N THR A 253 14.43 10.15 7.08
CA THR A 253 15.52 10.26 6.11
C THR A 253 15.05 11.18 4.99
N ASP A 254 15.69 12.35 4.87
CA ASP A 254 15.57 13.23 3.71
C ASP A 254 16.04 12.48 2.45
N ILE A 255 15.10 12.00 1.64
CA ILE A 255 15.38 11.61 0.26
C ILE A 255 14.86 12.73 -0.61
N GLU A 256 15.75 13.62 -1.04
CA GLU A 256 15.49 14.60 -2.10
C GLU A 256 15.22 13.88 -3.41
N GLY A 257 14.07 14.11 -4.00
CA GLY A 257 13.86 13.80 -5.41
C GLY A 257 12.50 13.26 -5.83
N THR A 258 11.40 14.01 -5.66
CA THR A 258 10.28 13.98 -6.61
C THR A 258 9.62 15.35 -6.67
N THR A 259 9.65 15.96 -7.85
CA THR A 259 9.22 17.31 -8.15
C THR A 259 7.74 17.38 -8.52
N ARG A 260 7.04 18.41 -8.01
CA ARG A 260 5.86 19.08 -8.56
C ARG A 260 4.44 18.60 -8.24
N ASP A 261 4.20 17.81 -7.22
CA ASP A 261 2.84 17.72 -6.66
C ASP A 261 2.76 18.46 -5.33
N VAL A 262 1.54 18.93 -4.96
CA VAL A 262 1.23 19.62 -3.72
C VAL A 262 1.94 18.88 -2.58
N LEU A 263 2.85 19.55 -1.88
CA LEU A 263 3.63 18.97 -0.79
C LEU A 263 2.68 18.43 0.30
N ARG A 264 2.36 17.18 0.24
CA ARG A 264 1.64 16.45 1.28
C ARG A 264 2.69 15.86 2.22
N GLU A 265 2.65 16.26 3.47
CA GLU A 265 3.52 15.67 4.49
C GLU A 265 2.78 14.53 5.18
N ASN A 266 3.43 13.39 5.31
CA ASN A 266 2.86 12.23 6.00
C ASN A 266 3.26 12.31 7.47
N ALA A 267 2.29 12.11 8.35
CA ALA A 267 2.51 12.00 9.79
C ALA A 267 1.80 10.77 10.33
N THR A 268 2.39 10.09 11.29
CA THR A 268 1.75 8.99 12.00
C THR A 268 1.12 9.51 13.28
N LEU A 269 -0.14 9.15 13.50
CA LEU A 269 -0.84 9.42 14.73
C LEU A 269 -1.53 8.14 15.22
N GLY A 270 -0.98 7.50 16.23
CA GLY A 270 -1.37 6.15 16.63
C GLY A 270 -0.97 5.12 15.55
N ARG A 271 -1.94 4.34 15.09
CA ARG A 271 -1.76 3.36 14.01
C ARG A 271 -2.14 3.88 12.64
N VAL A 272 -2.65 5.10 12.56
CA VAL A 272 -3.16 5.74 11.34
C VAL A 272 -2.10 6.65 10.74
N THR A 273 -2.00 6.65 9.42
CA THR A 273 -1.21 7.62 8.67
C THR A 273 -2.09 8.80 8.27
N LEU A 274 -1.67 10.03 8.61
CA LEU A 274 -2.32 11.26 8.19
C LEU A 274 -1.57 11.86 7.00
N LEU A 275 -2.28 12.10 5.90
CA LEU A 275 -1.78 12.84 4.75
C LEU A 275 -2.13 14.32 4.96
N LEU A 276 -1.24 15.06 5.62
CA LEU A 276 -1.46 16.47 5.90
C LEU A 276 -1.40 17.28 4.61
N CYS A 277 -2.54 17.84 4.21
CA CYS A 277 -2.59 18.75 3.06
C CYS A 277 -1.85 20.03 3.39
N ASP A 278 -0.91 20.45 2.51
CA ASP A 278 -0.14 21.69 2.69
C ASP A 278 -1.07 22.88 2.64
N THR A 279 -1.37 23.40 3.78
CA THR A 279 -1.88 24.75 3.87
C THR A 279 -0.70 25.70 3.65
N ALA A 280 -0.39 26.01 2.38
CA ALA A 280 0.62 27.01 2.00
C ALA A 280 0.42 28.37 2.74
N GLY A 281 -0.70 28.54 3.44
CA GLY A 281 -0.99 29.58 4.40
C GLY A 281 -0.43 29.34 5.81
N ILE A 282 -0.08 28.10 6.20
CA ILE A 282 0.42 27.82 7.57
C ILE A 282 1.91 28.22 7.67
N ARG A 283 2.70 28.08 6.61
CA ARG A 283 4.15 28.44 6.58
C ARG A 283 4.42 29.91 6.26
N ARG A 284 3.45 30.67 5.74
CA ARG A 284 3.59 32.11 5.45
C ARG A 284 2.62 32.91 6.29
N THR A 285 2.96 33.09 7.54
CA THR A 285 2.41 34.16 8.38
C THR A 285 3.11 35.45 7.98
N ASP A 286 2.48 36.23 7.11
CA ASP A 286 2.52 37.68 7.15
C ASP A 286 1.46 38.24 6.18
N ASP A 287 0.49 38.92 6.73
CA ASP A 287 -0.46 39.88 6.18
C ASP A 287 -0.69 39.94 4.66
N LYS A 288 -1.98 39.82 4.28
CA LYS A 288 -2.64 40.22 3.03
C LYS A 288 -2.91 39.11 2.00
N VAL A 289 -3.70 38.09 2.32
CA VAL A 289 -4.58 37.44 1.34
C VAL A 289 -5.71 36.67 2.07
N GLU A 290 -6.62 37.38 2.72
CA GLU A 290 -7.70 36.77 3.52
C GLU A 290 -8.81 36.12 2.67
N ASN A 291 -9.06 36.59 1.46
CA ASN A 291 -10.18 36.10 0.63
C ASN A 291 -9.86 34.89 -0.26
N ILE A 292 -8.62 34.66 -0.64
CA ILE A 292 -8.20 33.46 -1.43
C ILE A 292 -8.03 32.24 -0.50
N GLY A 293 -7.76 32.45 0.79
CA GLY A 293 -7.65 31.40 1.80
C GLY A 293 -8.96 30.70 2.12
N ILE A 294 -10.08 31.41 2.08
CA ILE A 294 -11.41 30.89 2.49
C ILE A 294 -11.97 29.90 1.44
N GLU A 295 -11.89 30.22 0.14
CA GLU A 295 -12.38 29.33 -0.92
C GLU A 295 -11.53 28.06 -1.05
N ARG A 296 -10.21 28.16 -0.89
CA ARG A 296 -9.32 26.98 -0.84
C ARG A 296 -9.64 26.09 0.36
N SER A 297 -9.83 26.66 1.53
CA SER A 297 -10.18 25.90 2.75
C SER A 297 -11.50 25.14 2.61
N ILE A 298 -12.48 25.67 1.87
CA ILE A 298 -13.75 24.98 1.62
C ILE A 298 -13.57 23.74 0.74
N LYS A 299 -12.79 23.86 -0.33
CA LYS A 299 -12.51 22.73 -1.22
C LYS A 299 -11.74 21.64 -0.47
N GLU A 300 -10.71 22.02 0.28
CA GLU A 300 -9.89 21.11 1.07
C GLU A 300 -10.71 20.36 2.15
N ILE A 301 -11.63 21.04 2.84
CA ILE A 301 -12.54 20.42 3.82
C ILE A 301 -13.46 19.38 3.14
N ASN A 302 -13.97 19.68 1.95
CA ASN A 302 -14.87 18.77 1.22
C ASN A 302 -14.16 17.53 0.67
N GLU A 303 -12.86 17.62 0.39
CA GLU A 303 -12.03 16.53 -0.12
C GLU A 303 -11.30 15.77 1.01
N ALA A 304 -11.37 16.27 2.25
CA ALA A 304 -10.72 15.65 3.39
C ALA A 304 -11.41 14.38 3.86
N GLY A 305 -10.62 13.37 4.22
CA GLY A 305 -11.10 12.21 4.99
C GLY A 305 -11.22 12.50 6.49
N LEU A 306 -10.39 13.44 6.99
CA LEU A 306 -10.41 13.90 8.39
C LEU A 306 -10.19 15.42 8.45
N VAL A 307 -11.00 16.09 9.25
CA VAL A 307 -10.86 17.52 9.58
C VAL A 307 -10.47 17.68 11.05
N LEU A 308 -9.31 18.26 11.30
CA LEU A 308 -8.87 18.68 12.64
C LEU A 308 -9.18 20.17 12.82
N ALA A 309 -10.26 20.48 13.46
CA ALA A 309 -10.74 21.85 13.69
C ALA A 309 -10.14 22.42 15.00
N VAL A 310 -9.21 23.37 14.89
CA VAL A 310 -8.46 23.92 16.03
C VAL A 310 -9.15 25.19 16.55
N PHE A 311 -9.53 25.16 17.82
CA PHE A 311 -10.13 26.26 18.54
C PHE A 311 -9.23 26.72 19.71
N ASP A 312 -9.17 28.02 19.95
CA ASP A 312 -8.49 28.61 21.12
C ASP A 312 -9.39 28.52 22.34
N GLY A 313 -9.09 27.60 23.25
CA GLY A 313 -9.91 27.33 24.43
C GLY A 313 -9.99 28.49 25.42
N THR A 314 -9.12 29.49 25.28
CA THR A 314 -9.12 30.71 26.15
C THR A 314 -10.08 31.79 25.68
N LYS A 315 -10.68 31.64 24.49
CA LYS A 315 -11.50 32.69 23.86
C LYS A 315 -12.99 32.36 23.85
N VAL A 316 -13.79 33.40 23.87
CA VAL A 316 -15.21 33.31 23.57
C VAL A 316 -15.38 33.13 22.06
N PRO A 317 -16.21 32.17 21.60
CA PRO A 317 -16.43 31.93 20.17
C PRO A 317 -17.19 33.12 19.56
N ASP A 318 -16.82 33.50 18.36
CA ASP A 318 -17.47 34.55 17.61
C ASP A 318 -18.21 34.05 16.36
N GLY A 319 -18.58 34.97 15.45
CA GLY A 319 -19.32 34.67 14.22
C GLY A 319 -18.52 33.76 13.26
N ASP A 320 -17.20 33.92 13.21
CA ASP A 320 -16.34 33.14 12.31
C ASP A 320 -16.17 31.70 12.82
N ASP A 321 -16.06 31.50 14.13
CA ASP A 321 -16.03 30.16 14.72
C ASP A 321 -17.33 29.41 14.44
N ARG A 322 -18.48 30.06 14.59
CA ARG A 322 -19.81 29.49 14.29
C ARG A 322 -19.95 29.14 12.80
N ALA A 323 -19.46 30.01 11.92
CA ALA A 323 -19.47 29.76 10.48
C ALA A 323 -18.55 28.58 10.09
N LEU A 324 -17.39 28.46 10.74
CA LEU A 324 -16.46 27.33 10.52
C LEU A 324 -17.06 26.00 10.96
N VAL A 325 -17.64 25.95 12.18
CA VAL A 325 -18.33 24.75 12.70
C VAL A 325 -19.42 24.31 11.74
N LYS A 326 -20.30 25.21 11.31
CA LYS A 326 -21.36 24.91 10.37
C LYS A 326 -20.81 24.30 9.06
N ARG A 327 -19.75 24.88 8.50
CA ARG A 327 -19.14 24.39 7.24
C ARG A 327 -18.55 22.99 7.39
N ILE A 328 -17.89 22.69 8.52
CA ILE A 328 -17.31 21.38 8.77
C ILE A 328 -18.42 20.32 8.87
N LEU A 329 -19.48 20.62 9.59
CA LEU A 329 -20.63 19.72 9.75
C LEU A 329 -21.39 19.50 8.44
N ASP A 330 -21.54 20.56 7.61
CA ASP A 330 -22.16 20.45 6.28
C ASP A 330 -21.33 19.58 5.30
N ALA A 331 -20.00 19.52 5.46
CA ALA A 331 -19.10 18.74 4.59
C ALA A 331 -19.19 17.22 4.82
N LYS A 332 -19.80 16.75 5.91
CA LYS A 332 -19.92 15.32 6.27
C LYS A 332 -18.58 14.56 6.35
N ALA A 333 -17.45 15.25 6.37
CA ALA A 333 -16.15 14.65 6.62
C ALA A 333 -16.04 14.23 8.09
N ALA A 334 -15.28 13.17 8.36
CA ALA A 334 -14.93 12.83 9.74
C ALA A 334 -14.22 14.04 10.38
N SER A 335 -14.63 14.46 11.58
CA SER A 335 -14.10 15.68 12.18
C SER A 335 -13.85 15.55 13.67
N ILE A 336 -12.82 16.25 14.15
CA ILE A 336 -12.46 16.36 15.57
C ILE A 336 -12.31 17.84 15.91
N ALA A 337 -13.02 18.31 16.93
CA ALA A 337 -12.80 19.61 17.51
C ALA A 337 -11.62 19.57 18.49
N LEU A 338 -10.54 20.26 18.15
CA LEU A 338 -9.33 20.37 18.98
C LEU A 338 -9.40 21.66 19.80
N ILE A 339 -9.58 21.54 21.10
CA ILE A 339 -9.58 22.66 22.05
C ILE A 339 -8.15 22.86 22.52
N ASN A 340 -7.46 23.81 21.90
CA ASN A 340 -6.04 24.04 22.12
C ASN A 340 -5.77 25.08 23.22
N LYS A 341 -4.53 25.10 23.70
CA LYS A 341 -3.98 25.98 24.75
C LYS A 341 -4.47 25.65 26.15
N THR A 342 -4.67 24.36 26.43
CA THR A 342 -5.08 23.89 27.78
C THR A 342 -4.07 24.23 28.85
N ASP A 343 -2.82 24.47 28.51
CA ASP A 343 -1.73 24.88 29.41
C ASP A 343 -1.92 26.26 30.06
N ILE A 344 -2.78 27.09 29.48
CA ILE A 344 -3.07 28.44 29.99
C ILE A 344 -4.55 28.67 30.38
N PHE A 345 -5.31 27.58 30.58
CA PHE A 345 -6.69 27.66 31.03
C PHE A 345 -6.76 28.13 32.49
N GLU A 346 -7.36 29.28 32.72
CA GLU A 346 -7.76 29.71 34.04
C GLU A 346 -9.26 29.40 34.23
N GLY A 347 -9.59 28.27 34.88
CA GLY A 347 -10.98 27.91 35.18
C GLY A 347 -11.71 26.97 34.20
N GLY A 348 -11.00 26.37 33.23
CA GLY A 348 -11.55 25.41 32.26
C GLY A 348 -12.02 26.04 30.94
N ILE A 349 -12.67 25.23 30.10
CA ILE A 349 -13.19 25.69 28.80
C ILE A 349 -14.29 26.73 28.94
N ASN A 350 -14.32 27.72 28.05
CA ASN A 350 -15.41 28.70 28.00
C ASN A 350 -16.75 27.97 27.71
N PRO A 351 -17.80 28.19 28.52
CA PRO A 351 -19.10 27.51 28.35
C PRO A 351 -19.78 27.74 26.99
N GLU A 352 -19.61 28.91 26.38
CA GLU A 352 -20.17 29.18 25.04
C GLU A 352 -19.41 28.42 23.97
N LEU A 353 -18.09 28.25 24.11
CA LEU A 353 -17.28 27.44 23.21
C LEU A 353 -17.63 25.95 23.36
N ASP A 354 -17.77 25.45 24.58
CA ASP A 354 -18.17 24.06 24.81
C ASP A 354 -19.56 23.78 24.25
N ALA A 355 -20.50 24.70 24.40
CA ALA A 355 -21.83 24.58 23.81
C ALA A 355 -21.77 24.55 22.26
N LEU A 356 -20.96 25.41 21.64
CA LEU A 356 -20.77 25.44 20.19
C LEU A 356 -20.15 24.13 19.69
N LEU A 357 -19.15 23.59 20.38
CA LEU A 357 -18.45 22.39 20.00
C LEU A 357 -19.19 21.09 20.37
N SER A 358 -20.34 21.19 21.07
CA SER A 358 -21.18 20.02 21.35
C SER A 358 -21.81 19.40 20.11
N GLU A 359 -21.78 20.10 18.98
CA GLU A 359 -22.22 19.58 17.67
C GLU A 359 -21.22 18.60 17.04
N PHE A 360 -19.98 18.52 17.52
CA PHE A 360 -18.99 17.53 17.07
C PHE A 360 -19.15 16.22 17.85
N ASP A 361 -19.08 15.09 17.14
CA ASP A 361 -19.07 13.77 17.77
C ASP A 361 -17.80 13.55 18.61
N ASN A 362 -16.67 14.16 18.19
CA ASN A 362 -15.38 14.02 18.87
C ASN A 362 -14.80 15.38 19.25
N LYS A 363 -14.47 15.52 20.53
CA LYS A 363 -13.77 16.69 21.10
C LYS A 363 -12.54 16.23 21.84
N VAL A 364 -11.39 16.88 21.60
CA VAL A 364 -10.14 16.60 22.30
C VAL A 364 -9.51 17.88 22.79
N MET A 365 -9.20 17.91 24.08
CA MET A 365 -8.46 19.00 24.72
C MET A 365 -6.96 18.75 24.54
N ILE A 366 -6.22 19.74 24.02
CA ILE A 366 -4.79 19.65 23.74
C ILE A 366 -4.05 20.90 24.14
N SER A 367 -2.76 20.75 24.42
CA SER A 367 -1.80 21.84 24.37
C SER A 367 -0.75 21.53 23.30
N ALA A 368 -0.79 22.24 22.18
CA ALA A 368 0.23 22.11 21.15
C ALA A 368 1.63 22.57 21.65
N PHE A 369 1.68 23.36 22.70
CA PHE A 369 2.91 23.82 23.33
C PHE A 369 3.56 22.74 24.21
N THR A 370 2.80 22.15 25.15
CA THR A 370 3.32 21.09 26.06
C THR A 370 3.31 19.71 25.47
N GLY A 371 2.37 19.42 24.55
CA GLY A 371 2.11 18.08 23.99
C GLY A 371 1.02 17.32 24.76
N GLU A 372 0.45 17.90 25.79
CA GLU A 372 -0.64 17.29 26.55
C GLU A 372 -1.86 17.08 25.65
N GLY A 373 -2.55 15.92 25.82
CA GLY A 373 -3.76 15.57 25.08
C GLY A 373 -3.53 14.93 23.70
N PHE A 374 -2.30 14.85 23.20
CA PHE A 374 -2.03 14.21 21.91
C PHE A 374 -2.19 12.70 21.93
N ASP A 375 -1.97 12.05 23.08
CA ASP A 375 -2.27 10.62 23.26
C ASP A 375 -3.78 10.35 23.15
N ASN A 376 -4.60 11.26 23.67
CA ASN A 376 -6.05 11.20 23.55
C ASN A 376 -6.48 11.45 22.09
N LEU A 377 -5.85 12.40 21.40
CA LEU A 377 -6.09 12.64 19.98
C LEU A 377 -5.74 11.39 19.16
N SER A 378 -4.60 10.77 19.43
CA SER A 378 -4.18 9.52 18.79
C SER A 378 -5.22 8.41 19.00
N SER A 379 -5.65 8.20 20.25
CA SER A 379 -6.66 7.19 20.59
C SER A 379 -8.02 7.48 19.94
N THR A 380 -8.40 8.76 19.83
CA THR A 380 -9.64 9.18 19.16
C THR A 380 -9.59 8.88 17.67
N VAL A 381 -8.48 9.21 16.98
CA VAL A 381 -8.28 8.92 15.57
C VAL A 381 -8.27 7.39 15.33
N ASP A 382 -7.55 6.64 16.16
CA ASP A 382 -7.57 5.17 16.10
C ASP A 382 -9.02 4.64 16.24
N GLY A 383 -9.78 5.12 17.21
CA GLY A 383 -11.16 4.69 17.41
C GLY A 383 -12.12 5.03 16.26
N MET A 384 -11.82 6.07 15.46
CA MET A 384 -12.63 6.46 14.30
C MET A 384 -12.34 5.62 13.05
N PHE A 385 -11.11 5.16 12.87
CA PHE A 385 -10.65 4.56 11.61
C PHE A 385 -10.18 3.12 11.72
N ILE A 386 -9.80 2.66 12.90
CA ILE A 386 -9.32 1.31 13.13
C ILE A 386 -10.43 0.44 13.71
N ASP A 387 -10.76 -0.65 13.03
CA ASP A 387 -11.56 -1.72 13.61
C ASP A 387 -10.68 -2.49 14.60
N GLY A 388 -10.95 -2.35 15.88
CA GLY A 388 -10.19 -2.97 16.95
C GLY A 388 -10.27 -4.50 16.99
N THR A 389 -11.15 -5.12 16.19
CA THR A 389 -11.26 -6.57 16.07
C THR A 389 -10.30 -7.18 15.05
N LEU A 390 -9.70 -6.35 14.16
CA LEU A 390 -8.80 -6.81 13.11
C LEU A 390 -7.37 -7.03 13.64
N ASP A 391 -6.83 -8.20 13.35
CA ASP A 391 -5.43 -8.55 13.59
C ASP A 391 -4.60 -8.29 12.30
N PHE A 392 -3.77 -7.26 12.33
CA PHE A 392 -2.95 -6.86 11.17
C PHE A 392 -1.89 -7.91 10.77
N ASP A 393 -1.54 -8.82 11.66
CA ASP A 393 -0.56 -9.87 11.40
C ASP A 393 -1.17 -11.14 10.79
N ASN A 394 -2.49 -11.36 10.96
CA ASN A 394 -3.13 -12.64 10.61
C ASN A 394 -4.37 -12.51 9.73
N ASP A 395 -5.15 -11.42 9.83
CA ASP A 395 -6.39 -11.28 9.07
C ASP A 395 -6.13 -10.83 7.63
N ALA A 396 -6.97 -11.31 6.70
CA ALA A 396 -7.00 -10.79 5.33
C ALA A 396 -7.63 -9.38 5.35
N ILE A 397 -6.86 -8.38 4.93
CA ILE A 397 -7.29 -6.97 4.96
C ILE A 397 -7.09 -6.34 3.58
N ILE A 398 -8.12 -5.65 3.09
CA ILE A 398 -8.06 -4.85 1.86
C ILE A 398 -7.39 -3.52 2.18
N THR A 399 -6.30 -3.20 1.49
CA THR A 399 -5.51 -1.98 1.74
C THR A 399 -5.61 -0.95 0.62
N GLY A 400 -5.76 -1.39 -0.64
CA GLY A 400 -5.74 -0.53 -1.82
C GLY A 400 -7.13 -0.27 -2.43
N ALA A 401 -7.31 0.90 -3.04
CA ALA A 401 -8.56 1.30 -3.69
C ALA A 401 -8.95 0.35 -4.85
N ARG A 402 -7.97 -0.15 -5.63
CA ARG A 402 -8.17 -1.12 -6.70
C ARG A 402 -8.77 -2.42 -6.16
N GLN A 403 -8.20 -2.95 -5.07
CA GLN A 403 -8.68 -4.16 -4.40
C GLN A 403 -10.11 -3.98 -3.90
N TYR A 404 -10.40 -2.81 -3.30
CA TYR A 404 -11.74 -2.48 -2.80
C TYR A 404 -12.78 -2.37 -3.93
N ALA A 405 -12.41 -1.76 -5.05
CA ALA A 405 -13.29 -1.68 -6.22
C ALA A 405 -13.65 -3.07 -6.77
N ALA A 406 -12.67 -3.97 -6.89
CA ALA A 406 -12.87 -5.33 -7.37
C ALA A 406 -13.78 -6.15 -6.44
N ILE A 407 -13.51 -6.11 -5.12
CA ILE A 407 -14.32 -6.88 -4.16
C ILE A 407 -15.73 -6.33 -4.01
N SER A 408 -15.91 -4.99 -4.07
CA SER A 408 -17.24 -4.37 -4.04
C SER A 408 -18.06 -4.73 -5.27
N LYS A 409 -17.46 -4.69 -6.46
CA LYS A 409 -18.06 -5.14 -7.71
C LYS A 409 -18.50 -6.59 -7.63
N ALA A 410 -17.65 -7.47 -7.09
CA ALA A 410 -17.99 -8.88 -6.89
C ALA A 410 -19.15 -9.06 -5.91
N ALA A 411 -19.19 -8.30 -4.80
CA ALA A 411 -20.26 -8.33 -3.83
C ALA A 411 -21.61 -7.92 -4.44
N ASP A 412 -21.62 -6.86 -5.24
CA ASP A 412 -22.84 -6.34 -5.88
C ASP A 412 -23.38 -7.36 -6.92
N ILE A 413 -22.51 -7.91 -7.76
CA ILE A 413 -22.88 -8.91 -8.76
C ILE A 413 -23.43 -10.16 -8.08
N LEU A 414 -22.72 -10.69 -7.07
CA LEU A 414 -23.16 -11.89 -6.36
C LEU A 414 -24.45 -11.65 -5.57
N SER A 415 -24.63 -10.46 -5.00
CA SER A 415 -25.88 -10.07 -4.32
C SER A 415 -27.08 -10.11 -5.26
N ASN A 416 -26.92 -9.65 -6.51
CA ASN A 416 -27.96 -9.72 -7.53
C ASN A 416 -28.25 -11.18 -7.94
N ALA A 417 -27.21 -11.99 -8.15
CA ALA A 417 -27.38 -13.41 -8.48
C ALA A 417 -28.12 -14.16 -7.36
N VAL A 418 -27.79 -13.94 -6.09
CA VAL A 418 -28.48 -14.50 -4.93
C VAL A 418 -29.97 -14.08 -4.92
N ALA A 419 -30.24 -12.78 -5.11
CA ALA A 419 -31.64 -12.29 -5.15
C ALA A 419 -32.47 -12.87 -6.31
N ASP A 420 -31.86 -13.09 -7.46
CA ASP A 420 -32.54 -13.71 -8.61
C ASP A 420 -32.83 -15.18 -8.36
N ILE A 421 -31.94 -15.93 -7.73
CA ILE A 421 -32.19 -17.30 -7.29
C ILE A 421 -33.37 -17.35 -6.28
N GLU A 422 -33.40 -16.42 -5.32
CA GLU A 422 -34.49 -16.32 -4.33
C GLU A 422 -35.86 -16.02 -4.97
N ARG A 423 -35.86 -15.20 -6.03
CA ARG A 423 -37.09 -14.90 -6.81
C ARG A 423 -37.55 -16.05 -7.70
N GLY A 424 -36.78 -17.13 -7.75
CA GLY A 424 -37.16 -18.31 -8.56
C GLY A 424 -36.67 -18.24 -10.00
N VAL A 425 -35.76 -17.35 -10.35
CA VAL A 425 -35.10 -17.35 -11.66
C VAL A 425 -34.36 -18.67 -11.85
N SER A 426 -34.34 -19.18 -13.08
CA SER A 426 -33.67 -20.45 -13.39
C SER A 426 -32.17 -20.40 -13.11
N LEU A 427 -31.58 -21.52 -12.68
CA LEU A 427 -30.15 -21.60 -12.32
C LEU A 427 -29.25 -21.32 -13.51
N ASP A 428 -29.63 -21.71 -14.72
CA ASP A 428 -28.88 -21.41 -15.96
C ASP A 428 -28.78 -19.90 -16.23
N ALA A 429 -29.80 -19.13 -15.92
CA ALA A 429 -29.71 -17.66 -16.03
C ALA A 429 -28.89 -17.05 -14.91
N CYS A 430 -28.82 -17.66 -13.73
CA CYS A 430 -28.07 -17.14 -12.58
C CYS A 430 -26.59 -17.51 -12.63
N CYS A 431 -26.16 -18.55 -13.36
CA CYS A 431 -24.74 -18.97 -13.43
C CYS A 431 -23.86 -17.85 -13.98
N VAL A 432 -24.34 -17.08 -14.97
CA VAL A 432 -23.61 -15.93 -15.52
C VAL A 432 -23.29 -14.90 -14.45
N GLY A 433 -24.20 -14.65 -13.50
CA GLY A 433 -23.95 -13.74 -12.37
C GLY A 433 -22.84 -14.25 -11.45
N VAL A 434 -22.81 -15.56 -11.16
CA VAL A 434 -21.75 -16.16 -10.34
C VAL A 434 -20.40 -16.14 -11.07
N GLU A 435 -20.38 -16.43 -12.39
CA GLU A 435 -19.16 -16.31 -13.21
C GLU A 435 -18.62 -14.88 -13.23
N CYS A 436 -19.48 -13.89 -13.45
CA CYS A 436 -19.09 -12.49 -13.44
C CYS A 436 -18.57 -12.04 -12.06
N ALA A 437 -19.13 -12.56 -10.96
CA ALA A 437 -18.62 -12.31 -9.62
C ALA A 437 -17.23 -12.92 -9.41
N MET A 438 -17.03 -14.16 -9.92
CA MET A 438 -15.68 -14.79 -9.90
C MET A 438 -14.68 -14.01 -10.73
N SER A 439 -15.06 -13.54 -11.92
CA SER A 439 -14.20 -12.71 -12.75
C SER A 439 -13.81 -11.41 -12.03
N ALA A 440 -14.75 -10.71 -11.38
CA ALA A 440 -14.49 -9.53 -10.58
C ALA A 440 -13.54 -9.81 -9.40
N LEU A 441 -13.67 -10.96 -8.73
CA LEU A 441 -12.68 -11.40 -7.73
C LEU A 441 -11.30 -11.66 -8.35
N GLY A 442 -11.24 -12.13 -9.61
CA GLY A 442 -10.02 -12.34 -10.37
C GLY A 442 -9.23 -11.05 -10.65
N GLU A 443 -9.94 -9.93 -10.78
CA GLU A 443 -9.31 -8.62 -10.89
C GLU A 443 -8.54 -8.25 -9.61
N LEU A 444 -8.94 -8.75 -8.43
CA LEU A 444 -8.30 -8.44 -7.16
C LEU A 444 -6.91 -9.09 -7.04
N ASP A 445 -6.80 -10.39 -7.35
CA ASP A 445 -5.55 -11.15 -7.18
C ASP A 445 -4.71 -11.27 -8.46
N GLY A 446 -5.18 -10.67 -9.55
CA GLY A 446 -4.46 -10.57 -10.82
C GLY A 446 -4.69 -11.73 -11.78
N ARG A 447 -5.67 -12.63 -11.55
CA ARG A 447 -6.00 -13.72 -12.48
C ARG A 447 -6.65 -13.21 -13.77
N GLU A 448 -7.37 -12.09 -13.70
CA GLU A 448 -8.11 -11.47 -14.81
C GLU A 448 -7.86 -9.96 -14.87
N ILE A 449 -6.60 -9.57 -15.07
CA ILE A 449 -6.19 -8.16 -15.16
C ILE A 449 -5.52 -7.89 -16.50
N GLY A 450 -5.82 -6.72 -17.08
CA GLY A 450 -5.20 -6.25 -18.31
C GLY A 450 -3.71 -5.89 -18.11
N GLU A 451 -2.89 -6.11 -19.15
CA GLU A 451 -1.45 -5.80 -19.14
C GLU A 451 -1.14 -4.33 -18.80
N GLU A 452 -2.03 -3.40 -19.15
CA GLU A 452 -1.86 -1.96 -18.86
C GLU A 452 -1.86 -1.68 -17.34
N ILE A 453 -2.80 -2.27 -16.60
CA ILE A 453 -2.89 -2.11 -15.13
C ILE A 453 -1.69 -2.77 -14.46
N VAL A 454 -1.29 -3.94 -14.93
CA VAL A 454 -0.08 -4.63 -14.45
C VAL A 454 1.14 -3.73 -14.64
N HIS A 455 1.28 -3.13 -15.83
CA HIS A 455 2.40 -2.24 -16.12
C HIS A 455 2.37 -0.99 -15.21
N GLU A 456 1.22 -0.39 -14.99
CA GLU A 456 1.06 0.78 -14.11
C GLU A 456 1.51 0.44 -12.67
N ILE A 457 1.02 -0.65 -12.08
CA ILE A 457 1.40 -1.08 -10.73
C ILE A 457 2.92 -1.21 -10.59
N PHE A 458 3.59 -1.89 -11.52
CA PHE A 458 5.03 -2.11 -11.43
C PHE A 458 5.87 -0.89 -11.78
N SER A 459 5.33 0.10 -12.50
CA SER A 459 6.03 1.35 -12.83
C SER A 459 6.38 2.20 -11.60
N HIS A 460 5.64 2.03 -10.50
CA HIS A 460 5.88 2.71 -9.23
C HIS A 460 6.98 2.07 -8.37
N PHE A 461 7.46 0.88 -8.75
CA PHE A 461 8.54 0.21 -8.03
C PHE A 461 9.90 0.79 -8.36
N CYS A 462 10.86 0.65 -7.43
CA CYS A 462 12.24 1.02 -7.70
C CYS A 462 12.87 0.13 -8.78
N VAL A 463 13.79 0.68 -9.58
CA VAL A 463 14.67 -0.10 -10.47
C VAL A 463 15.51 -1.05 -9.62
N GLY A 464 15.54 -2.35 -9.98
CA GLY A 464 16.24 -3.38 -9.21
C GLY A 464 15.35 -4.22 -8.28
N LYS A 465 14.03 -3.94 -8.31
CA LYS A 465 12.97 -4.72 -7.64
C LYS A 465 12.00 -5.32 -8.65
#